data_7c62f76512a9c7252a27dc2416da3a63
#
_entry.id   7c62f76512a9c7252a27dc2416da3a63
#
_cell.length_a   1.000
_cell.length_b   1.000
_cell.length_c   1.000
_cell.angle_alpha   90.00
_cell.angle_beta   90.00
_cell.angle_gamma   90.00
#
_symmetry.space_group_name_H-M   'P 1'
#
loop_
_entity.id
_entity.type
_entity.pdbx_description
1 polymer ?
#
loop_
_entity_poly.entity_id
_entity_poly.type
_entity_poly.pdbx_seq_one_letter_code
_entity_poly.pdbx_strand_id
1 'polypeptide(L)'
;MTRVGRAPWRVLLLTLALAGGCQPGSAPAPTAAGNTAATPPQPQAPSPPLVAAARAQIGVTTRYDPAYQVLAYPGGDVPVDRGVCTDVVVRALRSQGLDLQARVHEDMRGNFGAYPAIWGLSRPDRNIDHRRVPNLMRWFERQGWQQPITAAAADYAAGDIVAWKLNGNGLLHVGIVSDRRLADGTPLVLHNIARGTREENLLFRHAIIGHYRMP
;
A
#
# COMPACT_ATOMS: atom_id res chain seq x y z
N MET A 1 -44.53 -19.82 35.03
CA MET A 1 -45.45 -20.96 34.76
C MET A 1 -46.07 -20.73 33.41
N THR A 2 -45.70 -21.47 32.40
CA THR A 2 -46.56 -21.97 31.33
C THR A 2 -45.70 -22.78 30.35
N ARG A 3 -46.23 -23.89 29.96
CA ARG A 3 -45.61 -25.11 29.47
C ARG A 3 -45.27 -25.09 27.96
N VAL A 4 -44.22 -25.87 27.69
CA VAL A 4 -43.72 -26.36 26.40
C VAL A 4 -44.75 -27.26 25.71
N GLY A 5 -44.93 -27.09 24.39
CA GLY A 5 -45.64 -27.98 23.51
C GLY A 5 -44.68 -28.61 22.48
N ARG A 6 -44.44 -29.90 22.57
CA ARG A 6 -43.77 -30.75 21.58
C ARG A 6 -44.81 -31.37 20.63
N ALA A 7 -44.58 -31.34 19.33
CA ALA A 7 -45.31 -32.09 18.33
C ALA A 7 -44.44 -33.21 17.72
N PRO A 8 -44.98 -34.41 17.42
CA PRO A 8 -44.19 -35.56 17.04
C PRO A 8 -44.02 -35.73 15.52
N TRP A 9 -42.88 -36.24 15.16
CA TRP A 9 -42.51 -36.63 13.79
C TRP A 9 -43.17 -37.95 13.42
N ARG A 10 -43.87 -38.00 12.27
CA ARG A 10 -44.37 -39.22 11.65
C ARG A 10 -43.35 -39.72 10.63
N VAL A 11 -42.84 -40.93 10.88
CA VAL A 11 -42.04 -41.70 9.93
C VAL A 11 -42.99 -42.35 8.93
N LEU A 12 -42.80 -42.14 7.65
CA LEU A 12 -43.50 -42.83 6.58
C LEU A 12 -42.49 -43.75 5.87
N LEU A 13 -42.61 -45.06 6.12
CA LEU A 13 -41.88 -46.11 5.41
C LEU A 13 -42.62 -46.43 4.12
N LEU A 14 -41.94 -46.25 2.97
CA LEU A 14 -42.45 -46.73 1.68
C LEU A 14 -41.47 -47.78 1.14
N THR A 15 -41.93 -49.04 1.15
CA THR A 15 -41.27 -50.19 0.52
C THR A 15 -41.65 -50.21 -0.96
N LEU A 16 -40.67 -50.30 -1.86
CA LEU A 16 -40.93 -50.61 -3.26
C LEU A 16 -40.01 -51.73 -3.76
N ALA A 17 -40.62 -52.66 -4.45
CA ALA A 17 -40.08 -53.93 -4.87
C ALA A 17 -39.09 -53.85 -6.05
N LEU A 18 -38.17 -54.82 -6.06
CA LEU A 18 -37.23 -55.12 -7.13
C LEU A 18 -37.91 -55.70 -8.36
N ALA A 19 -37.56 -55.16 -9.55
CA ALA A 19 -37.68 -55.91 -10.79
C ALA A 19 -36.35 -55.80 -11.53
N GLY A 20 -35.69 -56.94 -11.73
CA GLY A 20 -34.40 -57.04 -12.41
C GLY A 20 -34.52 -56.91 -13.91
N GLY A 21 -33.57 -56.23 -14.52
CA GLY A 21 -33.34 -56.20 -15.98
C GLY A 21 -31.86 -56.12 -16.23
N CYS A 22 -31.28 -57.26 -16.66
CA CYS A 22 -29.90 -57.32 -17.16
C CYS A 22 -29.82 -56.66 -18.56
N GLN A 23 -29.07 -55.58 -18.68
CA GLN A 23 -28.57 -55.12 -19.99
C GLN A 23 -27.04 -55.18 -20.02
N PRO A 24 -26.44 -55.64 -21.13
CA PRO A 24 -24.97 -55.69 -21.22
C PRO A 24 -24.36 -54.30 -21.35
N GLY A 25 -23.42 -54.03 -20.48
CA GLY A 25 -22.74 -52.75 -20.36
C GLY A 25 -21.83 -52.48 -21.61
N SER A 26 -22.09 -51.36 -22.24
CA SER A 26 -21.08 -50.71 -23.09
C SER A 26 -20.11 -49.95 -22.20
N ALA A 27 -18.83 -50.29 -22.28
CA ALA A 27 -17.77 -49.62 -21.58
C ALA A 27 -17.67 -48.15 -22.08
N PRO A 28 -17.56 -47.14 -21.20
CA PRO A 28 -17.27 -45.77 -21.62
C PRO A 28 -15.82 -45.69 -22.15
N ALA A 29 -15.65 -45.04 -23.33
CA ALA A 29 -14.36 -44.70 -23.87
C ALA A 29 -13.60 -43.77 -22.93
N PRO A 30 -12.27 -43.85 -22.82
CA PRO A 30 -11.50 -42.97 -21.99
C PRO A 30 -11.61 -41.53 -22.52
N THR A 31 -12.20 -40.65 -21.71
CA THR A 31 -12.23 -39.20 -21.97
C THR A 31 -10.77 -38.71 -21.92
N ALA A 32 -10.26 -38.24 -23.04
CA ALA A 32 -8.96 -37.60 -23.12
C ALA A 32 -8.95 -36.42 -22.15
N ALA A 33 -8.14 -36.51 -21.09
CA ALA A 33 -7.85 -35.39 -20.23
C ALA A 33 -7.22 -34.27 -21.05
N GLY A 34 -7.99 -33.22 -21.29
CA GLY A 34 -7.48 -32.04 -21.96
C GLY A 34 -6.33 -31.45 -21.14
N ASN A 35 -5.13 -31.57 -21.68
CA ASN A 35 -3.95 -30.88 -21.19
C ASN A 35 -4.20 -29.38 -21.39
N THR A 36 -4.74 -28.69 -20.40
CA THR A 36 -4.73 -27.21 -20.33
C THR A 36 -3.27 -26.83 -20.13
N ALA A 37 -2.57 -26.62 -21.24
CA ALA A 37 -1.25 -26.00 -21.21
C ALA A 37 -1.37 -24.67 -20.48
N ALA A 38 -0.67 -24.53 -19.35
CA ALA A 38 -0.59 -23.28 -18.62
C ALA A 38 -0.04 -22.22 -19.59
N THR A 39 -0.81 -21.17 -19.83
CA THR A 39 -0.36 -20.01 -20.62
C THR A 39 0.96 -19.51 -20.03
N PRO A 40 2.03 -19.35 -20.84
CA PRO A 40 3.29 -18.82 -20.34
C PRO A 40 3.04 -17.47 -19.65
N PRO A 41 3.73 -17.16 -18.55
CA PRO A 41 3.57 -15.87 -17.89
C PRO A 41 3.88 -14.76 -18.90
N GLN A 42 2.91 -13.90 -19.17
CA GLN A 42 3.11 -12.72 -20.01
C GLN A 42 4.18 -11.84 -19.39
N PRO A 43 5.11 -11.27 -20.19
CA PRO A 43 6.07 -10.29 -19.70
C PRO A 43 5.31 -9.15 -19.00
N GLN A 44 5.56 -8.99 -17.72
CA GLN A 44 4.98 -7.88 -16.96
C GLN A 44 5.53 -6.56 -17.51
N ALA A 45 4.65 -5.58 -17.79
CA ALA A 45 5.09 -4.26 -18.20
C ALA A 45 6.07 -3.68 -17.17
N PRO A 46 7.07 -2.89 -17.59
CA PRO A 46 8.00 -2.26 -16.65
C PRO A 46 7.25 -1.44 -15.60
N SER A 47 7.68 -1.52 -14.34
CA SER A 47 7.12 -0.70 -13.26
C SER A 47 7.28 0.80 -13.57
N PRO A 48 6.30 1.63 -13.21
CA PRO A 48 6.46 3.09 -13.28
C PRO A 48 7.75 3.53 -12.57
N PRO A 49 8.50 4.51 -13.11
CA PRO A 49 9.83 4.86 -12.61
C PRO A 49 9.87 5.16 -11.09
N LEU A 50 8.86 5.86 -10.56
CA LEU A 50 8.75 6.16 -9.13
C LEU A 50 8.60 4.88 -8.28
N VAL A 51 7.78 3.94 -8.74
CA VAL A 51 7.58 2.64 -8.09
C VAL A 51 8.85 1.80 -8.12
N ALA A 52 9.52 1.75 -9.28
CA ALA A 52 10.79 1.04 -9.44
C ALA A 52 11.86 1.59 -8.48
N ALA A 53 11.97 2.92 -8.35
CA ALA A 53 12.91 3.58 -7.46
C ALA A 53 12.60 3.34 -5.96
N ALA A 54 11.33 3.30 -5.60
CA ALA A 54 10.93 2.94 -4.23
C ALA A 54 11.25 1.47 -3.95
N ARG A 55 10.96 0.57 -4.88
CA ARG A 55 11.22 -0.88 -4.76
C ARG A 55 12.70 -1.20 -4.69
N ALA A 56 13.56 -0.47 -5.39
CA ALA A 56 15.00 -0.64 -5.33
C ALA A 56 15.61 -0.40 -3.94
N GLN A 57 14.87 0.23 -3.02
CA GLN A 57 15.31 0.42 -1.64
C GLN A 57 15.07 -0.81 -0.74
N ILE A 58 14.32 -1.83 -1.21
CA ILE A 58 14.12 -3.10 -0.49
C ILE A 58 15.46 -3.84 -0.40
N GLY A 59 15.84 -4.25 0.81
CA GLY A 59 17.12 -4.89 1.07
C GLY A 59 18.32 -3.92 1.18
N VAL A 60 18.17 -2.67 0.72
CA VAL A 60 19.17 -1.60 0.87
C VAL A 60 18.92 -0.81 2.16
N THR A 61 17.71 -0.23 2.30
CA THR A 61 17.28 0.42 3.54
C THR A 61 16.68 -0.64 4.46
N THR A 62 17.47 -1.14 5.39
CA THR A 62 17.11 -2.29 6.24
C THR A 62 16.72 -1.91 7.67
N ARG A 63 16.93 -0.64 8.07
CA ARG A 63 16.69 -0.14 9.42
C ARG A 63 15.77 1.08 9.41
N TYR A 64 14.96 1.19 10.46
CA TYR A 64 14.19 2.40 10.75
C TYR A 64 14.99 3.27 11.74
N ASP A 65 15.33 4.51 11.33
CA ASP A 65 16.13 5.42 12.15
C ASP A 65 15.54 6.86 12.07
N PRO A 66 14.83 7.32 13.12
CA PRO A 66 14.25 8.65 13.19
C PRO A 66 15.23 9.70 13.72
N ALA A 67 16.48 9.37 14.02
CA ALA A 67 17.42 10.29 14.61
C ALA A 67 17.63 11.54 13.75
N TYR A 68 17.70 12.68 14.42
CA TYR A 68 18.05 13.94 13.76
C TYR A 68 19.51 13.90 13.29
N GLN A 69 19.74 14.31 12.06
CA GLN A 69 21.09 14.41 11.47
C GLN A 69 21.23 15.74 10.72
N VAL A 70 22.42 16.32 10.79
CA VAL A 70 22.79 17.47 9.95
C VAL A 70 23.12 16.91 8.56
N LEU A 71 22.39 17.39 7.57
CA LEU A 71 22.48 16.90 6.18
C LEU A 71 23.15 17.93 5.29
N ALA A 72 23.81 17.48 4.24
CA ALA A 72 24.18 18.35 3.12
C ALA A 72 22.94 19.03 2.54
N TYR A 73 23.11 20.13 1.84
CA TYR A 73 22.01 20.85 1.19
C TYR A 73 22.49 21.51 -0.11
N PRO A 74 21.75 21.39 -1.24
CA PRO A 74 20.62 20.47 -1.45
C PRO A 74 21.07 19.00 -1.55
N GLY A 75 20.11 18.09 -1.65
CA GLY A 75 20.36 16.67 -1.95
C GLY A 75 20.89 15.84 -0.79
N GLY A 76 20.88 16.38 0.45
CA GLY A 76 21.32 15.65 1.61
C GLY A 76 20.42 14.44 1.94
N ASP A 77 21.05 13.35 2.40
CA ASP A 77 20.36 12.12 2.80
C ASP A 77 21.00 11.54 4.04
N VAL A 78 20.25 10.75 4.78
CA VAL A 78 20.79 9.86 5.81
C VAL A 78 21.45 8.64 5.15
N PRO A 79 22.36 7.89 5.85
CA PRO A 79 22.94 6.67 5.29
C PRO A 79 21.89 5.76 4.66
N VAL A 80 22.18 5.24 3.46
CA VAL A 80 21.20 4.49 2.65
C VAL A 80 20.66 3.23 3.31
N ASP A 81 21.41 2.63 4.25
CA ASP A 81 21.02 1.44 5.00
C ASP A 81 19.91 1.70 6.03
N ARG A 82 19.58 2.97 6.27
CA ARG A 82 18.59 3.41 7.26
C ARG A 82 17.73 4.55 6.77
N GLY A 83 16.62 4.79 7.46
CA GLY A 83 15.72 5.90 7.18
C GLY A 83 14.36 5.67 7.82
N VAL A 84 13.46 6.64 7.60
CA VAL A 84 12.06 6.56 8.02
C VAL A 84 11.14 6.43 6.79
N CYS A 85 9.83 6.43 7.01
CA CYS A 85 8.85 6.30 5.91
C CYS A 85 8.98 7.41 4.85
N THR A 86 9.26 8.64 5.27
CA THR A 86 9.45 9.77 4.35
C THR A 86 10.70 9.62 3.49
N ASP A 87 11.77 9.00 3.99
CA ASP A 87 13.01 8.80 3.22
C ASP A 87 12.78 7.89 2.01
N VAL A 88 11.84 6.92 2.09
CA VAL A 88 11.45 6.09 0.94
C VAL A 88 10.88 6.98 -0.18
N VAL A 89 9.98 7.90 0.17
CA VAL A 89 9.35 8.84 -0.78
C VAL A 89 10.36 9.85 -1.31
N VAL A 90 11.17 10.43 -0.42
CA VAL A 90 12.20 11.42 -0.77
C VAL A 90 13.20 10.84 -1.77
N ARG A 91 13.72 9.66 -1.52
CA ARG A 91 14.69 9.00 -2.41
C ARG A 91 14.07 8.61 -3.75
N ALA A 92 12.83 8.10 -3.73
CA ALA A 92 12.12 7.73 -4.95
C ALA A 92 11.83 8.96 -5.84
N LEU A 93 11.38 10.08 -5.27
CA LEU A 93 11.15 11.32 -6.02
C LEU A 93 12.47 11.96 -6.48
N ARG A 94 13.53 11.89 -5.68
CA ARG A 94 14.86 12.39 -6.07
C ARG A 94 15.40 11.68 -7.31
N SER A 95 15.17 10.36 -7.44
CA SER A 95 15.55 9.63 -8.65
C SER A 95 14.80 10.10 -9.91
N GLN A 96 13.67 10.81 -9.74
CA GLN A 96 12.91 11.45 -10.81
C GLN A 96 13.28 12.94 -10.98
N GLY A 97 14.39 13.40 -10.38
CA GLY A 97 14.83 14.78 -10.45
C GLY A 97 14.15 15.75 -9.48
N LEU A 98 13.31 15.24 -8.55
CA LEU A 98 12.60 16.06 -7.58
C LEU A 98 13.20 15.91 -6.17
N ASP A 99 14.04 16.87 -5.76
CA ASP A 99 14.61 16.90 -4.42
C ASP A 99 13.66 17.54 -3.40
N LEU A 100 12.93 16.71 -2.65
CA LEU A 100 11.99 17.19 -1.63
C LEU A 100 12.68 17.96 -0.49
N GLN A 101 13.97 17.70 -0.18
CA GLN A 101 14.68 18.49 0.81
C GLN A 101 14.73 19.97 0.40
N ALA A 102 15.14 20.23 -0.83
CA ALA A 102 15.21 21.59 -1.36
C ALA A 102 13.80 22.18 -1.53
N ARG A 103 12.89 21.46 -2.17
CA ARG A 103 11.55 21.98 -2.51
C ARG A 103 10.71 22.33 -1.28
N VAL A 104 10.70 21.46 -0.27
CA VAL A 104 9.97 21.72 0.99
C VAL A 104 10.61 22.88 1.74
N HIS A 105 11.94 22.93 1.84
CA HIS A 105 12.64 23.99 2.54
C HIS A 105 12.41 25.36 1.87
N GLU A 106 12.51 25.45 0.55
CA GLU A 106 12.30 26.68 -0.21
C GLU A 106 10.86 27.20 -0.07
N ASP A 107 9.86 26.32 -0.19
CA ASP A 107 8.46 26.68 -0.01
C ASP A 107 8.18 27.14 1.43
N MET A 108 8.71 26.43 2.42
CA MET A 108 8.57 26.81 3.84
C MET A 108 9.25 28.16 4.14
N ARG A 109 10.35 28.49 3.51
CA ARG A 109 10.97 29.82 3.70
C ARG A 109 10.06 30.98 3.31
N GLY A 110 9.29 30.81 2.24
CA GLY A 110 8.33 31.81 1.79
C GLY A 110 6.96 31.75 2.48
N ASN A 111 6.60 30.57 3.01
CA ASN A 111 5.24 30.27 3.46
C ASN A 111 5.20 29.50 4.79
N PHE A 112 6.09 29.83 5.74
CA PHE A 112 6.23 29.05 6.98
C PHE A 112 4.92 28.89 7.76
N GLY A 113 4.10 29.93 7.81
CA GLY A 113 2.81 29.92 8.47
C GLY A 113 1.75 29.01 7.82
N ALA A 114 1.99 28.53 6.59
CA ALA A 114 1.10 27.57 5.92
C ALA A 114 1.35 26.13 6.36
N TYR A 115 2.46 25.85 7.05
CA TYR A 115 2.86 24.53 7.50
C TYR A 115 2.47 24.29 8.97
N PRO A 116 2.34 23.01 9.40
CA PRO A 116 1.95 22.69 10.76
C PRO A 116 2.95 23.20 11.81
N ALA A 117 2.49 23.98 12.79
CA ALA A 117 3.31 24.55 13.86
C ALA A 117 3.46 23.61 15.08
N ILE A 118 3.50 22.30 14.86
CA ILE A 118 3.43 21.28 15.93
C ILE A 118 4.77 20.98 16.60
N TRP A 119 5.87 21.54 16.09
CA TRP A 119 7.23 21.31 16.65
C TRP A 119 7.81 22.54 17.35
N GLY A 120 7.02 23.62 17.50
CA GLY A 120 7.47 24.83 18.17
C GLY A 120 8.61 25.58 17.47
N LEU A 121 8.83 25.33 16.18
CA LEU A 121 9.87 26.00 15.40
C LEU A 121 9.37 27.40 14.97
N SER A 122 10.30 28.37 14.92
CA SER A 122 10.07 29.72 14.39
C SER A 122 10.58 29.90 12.97
N ARG A 123 11.26 28.92 12.42
CA ARG A 123 11.84 28.93 11.07
C ARG A 123 11.97 27.50 10.53
N PRO A 124 12.09 27.33 9.17
CA PRO A 124 12.34 26.03 8.57
C PRO A 124 13.69 25.43 8.99
N ASP A 125 13.72 24.10 9.10
CA ASP A 125 14.93 23.32 9.30
C ASP A 125 15.15 22.35 8.12
N ARG A 126 16.12 22.67 7.26
CA ARG A 126 16.46 21.91 6.05
C ARG A 126 16.89 20.47 6.32
N ASN A 127 17.25 20.14 7.56
CA ASN A 127 17.72 18.79 7.91
C ASN A 127 16.56 17.82 8.20
N ILE A 128 15.37 18.34 8.59
CA ILE A 128 14.29 17.47 9.11
C ILE A 128 12.94 17.75 8.47
N ASP A 129 12.68 18.94 7.90
CA ASP A 129 11.32 19.31 7.47
C ASP A 129 10.77 18.39 6.38
N HIS A 130 11.60 17.98 5.41
CA HIS A 130 11.24 17.01 4.37
C HIS A 130 11.09 15.56 4.89
N ARG A 131 11.52 15.29 6.12
CA ARG A 131 11.39 14.00 6.79
C ARG A 131 10.17 13.93 7.73
N ARG A 132 9.29 14.94 7.69
CA ARG A 132 8.08 15.05 8.50
C ARG A 132 6.84 14.86 7.63
N VAL A 133 6.06 13.80 7.90
CA VAL A 133 4.86 13.48 7.11
C VAL A 133 3.90 14.67 6.98
N PRO A 134 3.56 15.43 8.05
CA PRO A 134 2.67 16.59 7.91
C PRO A 134 3.20 17.68 6.96
N ASN A 135 4.51 17.88 6.91
CA ASN A 135 5.11 18.85 6.00
C ASN A 135 5.07 18.37 4.55
N LEU A 136 5.32 17.08 4.30
CA LEU A 136 5.17 16.49 2.96
C LEU A 136 3.72 16.58 2.48
N MET A 137 2.75 16.22 3.33
CA MET A 137 1.33 16.34 3.01
C MET A 137 0.99 17.77 2.60
N ARG A 138 1.39 18.76 3.41
CA ARG A 138 1.15 20.18 3.11
C ARG A 138 1.82 20.61 1.81
N TRP A 139 3.05 20.18 1.57
CA TRP A 139 3.73 20.50 0.33
C TRP A 139 3.01 19.90 -0.88
N PHE A 140 2.62 18.63 -0.86
CA PHE A 140 1.87 17.98 -1.95
C PHE A 140 0.53 18.69 -2.21
N GLU A 141 -0.21 19.09 -1.17
CA GLU A 141 -1.44 19.89 -1.29
C GLU A 141 -1.19 21.20 -2.01
N ARG A 142 -0.13 21.92 -1.63
CA ARG A 142 0.26 23.20 -2.24
C ARG A 142 0.72 23.08 -3.69
N GLN A 143 1.21 21.88 -4.09
CA GLN A 143 1.50 21.56 -5.49
C GLN A 143 0.26 21.14 -6.29
N GLY A 144 -0.91 21.05 -5.67
CA GLY A 144 -2.14 20.60 -6.33
C GLY A 144 -2.18 19.10 -6.63
N TRP A 145 -1.38 18.27 -5.93
CA TRP A 145 -1.31 16.82 -6.15
C TRP A 145 -2.42 16.04 -5.46
N GLN A 146 -3.23 16.70 -4.66
CA GLN A 146 -4.26 16.05 -3.84
C GLN A 146 -5.28 15.30 -4.70
N GLN A 147 -5.60 14.08 -4.28
CA GLN A 147 -6.61 13.22 -4.86
C GLN A 147 -7.70 12.92 -3.81
N PRO A 148 -8.90 12.54 -4.23
CA PRO A 148 -9.93 12.07 -3.32
C PRO A 148 -9.47 10.84 -2.51
N ILE A 149 -9.82 10.79 -1.23
CA ILE A 149 -9.68 9.60 -0.40
C ILE A 149 -10.95 8.78 -0.54
N THR A 150 -10.82 7.55 -1.04
CA THR A 150 -11.95 6.63 -1.25
C THR A 150 -11.66 5.27 -0.64
N ALA A 151 -12.67 4.40 -0.59
CA ALA A 151 -12.53 3.00 -0.21
C ALA A 151 -12.30 2.08 -1.43
N ALA A 152 -12.29 2.61 -2.64
CA ALA A 152 -12.15 1.82 -3.87
C ALA A 152 -10.66 1.68 -4.23
N ALA A 153 -10.16 0.44 -4.27
CA ALA A 153 -8.77 0.15 -4.63
C ALA A 153 -8.38 0.62 -6.04
N ALA A 154 -9.37 0.75 -6.94
CA ALA A 154 -9.16 1.20 -8.31
C ALA A 154 -8.77 2.69 -8.41
N ASP A 155 -9.10 3.51 -7.40
CA ASP A 155 -8.79 4.94 -7.39
C ASP A 155 -7.32 5.22 -7.07
N TYR A 156 -6.60 4.22 -6.55
CA TYR A 156 -5.19 4.31 -6.20
C TYR A 156 -4.32 3.73 -7.32
N ALA A 157 -3.68 4.61 -8.08
CA ALA A 157 -2.79 4.25 -9.17
C ALA A 157 -1.37 3.95 -8.66
N ALA A 158 -0.62 3.13 -9.42
CA ALA A 158 0.78 2.89 -9.15
C ALA A 158 1.59 4.21 -9.22
N GLY A 159 2.36 4.49 -8.17
CA GLY A 159 3.10 5.74 -8.01
C GLY A 159 2.37 6.80 -7.18
N ASP A 160 1.10 6.60 -6.83
CA ASP A 160 0.43 7.50 -5.89
C ASP A 160 1.14 7.48 -4.52
N ILE A 161 1.15 8.61 -3.85
CA ILE A 161 1.67 8.76 -2.49
C ILE A 161 0.48 8.81 -1.54
N VAL A 162 0.48 7.94 -0.55
CA VAL A 162 -0.61 7.89 0.43
C VAL A 162 -0.05 8.12 1.82
N ALA A 163 -0.79 8.87 2.65
CA ALA A 163 -0.48 9.11 4.04
C ALA A 163 -1.57 8.51 4.96
N TRP A 164 -1.15 7.98 6.09
CA TRP A 164 -2.01 7.33 7.09
C TRP A 164 -1.79 7.86 8.48
N LYS A 165 -2.83 7.72 9.31
CA LYS A 165 -2.74 7.71 10.76
C LYS A 165 -2.74 6.26 11.21
N LEU A 166 -1.62 5.78 11.77
CA LEU A 166 -1.49 4.38 12.18
C LEU A 166 -2.39 4.07 13.37
N ASN A 167 -3.06 2.90 13.31
CA ASN A 167 -3.87 2.40 14.42
C ASN A 167 -2.96 2.09 15.63
N GLY A 168 -3.49 2.30 16.83
CA GLY A 168 -2.83 2.00 18.09
C GLY A 168 -1.99 3.12 18.68
N ASN A 169 -1.14 3.81 17.91
CA ASN A 169 -0.29 4.87 18.42
C ASN A 169 -0.54 6.26 17.78
N GLY A 170 -1.36 6.31 16.73
CA GLY A 170 -1.69 7.55 16.04
C GLY A 170 -0.56 8.22 15.27
N LEU A 171 0.60 7.55 15.12
CA LEU A 171 1.72 8.07 14.36
C LEU A 171 1.34 8.24 12.89
N LEU A 172 1.88 9.29 12.27
CA LEU A 172 1.68 9.54 10.85
C LEU A 172 2.69 8.75 10.03
N HIS A 173 2.23 8.25 8.90
CA HIS A 173 2.99 7.39 8.01
C HIS A 173 2.73 7.75 6.56
N VAL A 174 3.70 7.47 5.67
CA VAL A 174 3.59 7.72 4.23
C VAL A 174 4.24 6.57 3.45
N GLY A 175 3.73 6.30 2.26
CA GLY A 175 4.29 5.30 1.33
C GLY A 175 3.86 5.56 -0.10
N ILE A 176 4.35 4.73 -1.02
CA ILE A 176 4.09 4.79 -2.46
C ILE A 176 3.28 3.56 -2.86
N VAL A 177 2.17 3.77 -3.57
CA VAL A 177 1.32 2.71 -4.11
C VAL A 177 2.09 1.93 -5.18
N SER A 178 2.12 0.62 -5.03
CA SER A 178 2.80 -0.30 -5.95
C SER A 178 1.95 -0.58 -7.20
N ASP A 179 2.61 -1.04 -8.26
CA ASP A 179 2.01 -1.66 -9.44
C ASP A 179 1.61 -3.12 -9.20
N ARG A 180 2.05 -3.73 -8.10
CA ARG A 180 1.66 -5.08 -7.69
C ARG A 180 0.39 -5.03 -6.86
N ARG A 181 -0.51 -5.98 -7.15
CA ARG A 181 -1.82 -6.05 -6.49
C ARG A 181 -2.05 -7.45 -5.91
N LEU A 182 -2.87 -7.52 -4.88
CA LEU A 182 -3.44 -8.76 -4.38
C LEU A 182 -4.48 -9.31 -5.37
N ALA A 183 -4.94 -10.54 -5.12
CA ALA A 183 -5.97 -11.19 -5.95
C ALA A 183 -7.31 -10.42 -5.96
N ASP A 184 -7.62 -9.66 -4.92
CA ASP A 184 -8.80 -8.81 -4.81
C ASP A 184 -8.63 -7.44 -5.51
N GLY A 185 -7.50 -7.19 -6.15
CA GLY A 185 -7.18 -5.94 -6.82
C GLY A 185 -6.59 -4.85 -5.92
N THR A 186 -6.47 -5.07 -4.61
CA THR A 186 -5.86 -4.11 -3.67
C THR A 186 -4.38 -3.95 -3.97
N PRO A 187 -3.86 -2.73 -4.26
CA PRO A 187 -2.43 -2.54 -4.50
C PRO A 187 -1.62 -2.71 -3.20
N LEU A 188 -0.42 -3.24 -3.35
CA LEU A 188 0.59 -3.21 -2.30
C LEU A 188 1.13 -1.79 -2.13
N VAL A 189 1.87 -1.55 -1.05
CA VAL A 189 2.48 -0.26 -0.73
C VAL A 189 3.95 -0.45 -0.42
N LEU A 190 4.79 0.42 -0.97
CA LEU A 190 6.21 0.53 -0.69
C LEU A 190 6.41 1.57 0.42
N HIS A 191 6.95 1.13 1.55
CA HIS A 191 7.08 1.96 2.75
C HIS A 191 8.16 1.43 3.71
N ASN A 192 8.43 2.17 4.79
CA ASN A 192 9.27 1.70 5.90
C ASN A 192 8.54 1.92 7.24
N ILE A 193 8.08 0.83 7.85
CA ILE A 193 7.59 0.79 9.25
C ILE A 193 8.52 -0.10 10.06
N ALA A 194 9.33 0.51 10.93
CA ALA A 194 10.15 -0.14 11.97
C ALA A 194 11.28 -1.07 11.50
N ARG A 195 11.30 -1.60 10.28
CA ARG A 195 12.22 -2.69 9.87
C ARG A 195 12.75 -2.61 8.44
N GLY A 196 12.96 -1.40 7.94
CA GLY A 196 13.46 -1.17 6.58
C GLY A 196 12.35 -1.11 5.54
N THR A 197 12.75 -0.81 4.30
CA THR A 197 11.81 -0.67 3.18
C THR A 197 11.22 -2.01 2.78
N ARG A 198 9.89 -2.06 2.62
CA ARG A 198 9.11 -3.24 2.26
C ARG A 198 7.97 -2.89 1.32
N GLU A 199 7.49 -3.91 0.63
CA GLU A 199 6.30 -3.87 -0.21
C GLU A 199 5.25 -4.79 0.43
N GLU A 200 4.20 -4.20 1.02
CA GLU A 200 3.25 -4.93 1.87
C GLU A 200 1.80 -4.53 1.59
N ASN A 201 0.85 -5.38 1.99
CA ASN A 201 -0.58 -5.04 2.00
C ASN A 201 -0.85 -4.07 3.15
N LEU A 202 -0.85 -2.77 2.85
CA LEU A 202 -1.02 -1.72 3.84
C LEU A 202 -2.18 -0.77 3.53
N LEU A 203 -2.59 -0.61 2.27
CA LEU A 203 -3.40 0.50 1.79
C LEU A 203 -4.61 0.80 2.69
N PHE A 204 -5.41 -0.20 3.03
CA PHE A 204 -6.63 -0.03 3.83
C PHE A 204 -6.50 -0.55 5.28
N ARG A 205 -5.28 -0.82 5.75
CA ARG A 205 -5.07 -1.32 7.13
C ARG A 205 -5.16 -0.23 8.20
N HIS A 206 -4.99 1.02 7.80
CA HIS A 206 -5.00 2.19 8.67
C HIS A 206 -5.84 3.30 8.06
N ALA A 207 -6.24 4.29 8.85
CA ALA A 207 -6.98 5.43 8.35
C ALA A 207 -6.13 6.24 7.36
N ILE A 208 -6.55 6.29 6.10
CA ILE A 208 -5.94 7.16 5.08
C ILE A 208 -6.31 8.61 5.43
N ILE A 209 -5.32 9.49 5.45
CA ILE A 209 -5.47 10.92 5.75
C ILE A 209 -4.94 11.83 4.63
N GLY A 210 -4.34 11.25 3.60
CA GLY A 210 -3.88 11.95 2.41
C GLY A 210 -3.67 11.00 1.25
N HIS A 211 -4.02 11.46 0.04
CA HIS A 211 -3.80 10.76 -1.23
C HIS A 211 -3.31 11.77 -2.25
N TYR A 212 -2.19 11.52 -2.88
CA TYR A 212 -1.50 12.46 -3.77
C TYR A 212 -1.00 11.76 -5.02
N ARG A 213 -1.08 12.46 -6.17
CA ARG A 213 -0.57 11.99 -7.46
C ARG A 213 0.27 13.08 -8.10
N MET A 214 1.51 12.74 -8.41
CA MET A 214 2.38 13.61 -9.19
C MET A 214 1.84 13.70 -10.63
N PRO A 215 1.76 14.90 -11.23
CA PRO A 215 1.32 15.11 -12.62
C PRO A 215 2.15 14.36 -13.65
#